data_6899a716b37b43a2725ea704e152d22a
#
_entry.id   6899a716b37b43a2725ea704e152d22a
#
_cell.length_a   1.000
_cell.length_b   1.000
_cell.length_c   1.000
_cell.angle_alpha   90.00
_cell.angle_beta   90.00
_cell.angle_gamma   90.00
#
_symmetry.space_group_name_H-M   'P 1'
#
loop_
_entity.id
_entity.type
_entity.pdbx_description
1 polymer ?
#
loop_
_entity_poly.entity_id
_entity_poly.type
_entity_poly.pdbx_seq_one_letter_code
_entity_poly.pdbx_strand_id
1 'polypeptide(L)'
;MKLKGLPKLVYLNAKQDSAQNQLMIEHFDHYGIKDYIRHEKKYITQVRDSSPIKWNDILSDDYSDDGACKFVTGSFDHSYLLESELALTLDNYDAIINWYDNTDDEVCIIMDDIVRLHTCNYWMFDWEYAYQRLPYNWDCIQLFTNSASQRIAMNLHPWERENRSTRCYMINRLFAKKIKRFHYPEGKFRLHYRCRDKSIPANDYGNIESNLFNLGNTYLLPLFNLDENFLDYDDEYDVRICRDKLSSDSINYWWTQVASNYSLEEQFSYGRDNDWHMEVTFDMRADHVHMTKKKMLIWI
;
A
#
# COMPACT_ATOMS: atom_id res chain seq x y z
N MET A 1 14.00 -19.00 10.10
CA MET A 1 14.08 -17.56 9.76
C MET A 1 12.73 -17.16 9.18
N LYS A 2 11.99 -16.26 9.82
CA LYS A 2 10.58 -15.93 9.48
C LYS A 2 10.40 -15.36 8.07
N LEU A 3 11.41 -14.70 7.54
CA LEU A 3 11.39 -14.07 6.21
C LEU A 3 12.09 -14.91 5.12
N LYS A 4 12.28 -16.22 5.35
CA LYS A 4 12.83 -17.11 4.31
C LYS A 4 11.88 -17.17 3.11
N GLY A 5 12.42 -16.94 1.91
CA GLY A 5 11.63 -16.92 0.67
C GLY A 5 10.91 -15.60 0.41
N LEU A 6 11.21 -14.54 1.18
CA LEU A 6 10.68 -13.20 0.91
C LEU A 6 11.05 -12.79 -0.53
N PRO A 7 10.09 -12.29 -1.33
CA PRO A 7 10.38 -11.78 -2.66
C PRO A 7 11.32 -10.58 -2.61
N LYS A 8 11.86 -10.21 -3.76
CA LYS A 8 12.66 -9.00 -3.90
C LYS A 8 11.91 -7.78 -3.37
N LEU A 9 12.60 -6.99 -2.57
CA LEU A 9 12.06 -5.72 -2.05
C LEU A 9 12.42 -4.56 -2.98
N VAL A 10 11.44 -3.73 -3.28
CA VAL A 10 11.63 -2.42 -3.92
C VAL A 10 11.19 -1.36 -2.92
N TYR A 11 12.14 -0.63 -2.34
CA TYR A 11 11.77 0.42 -1.40
C TYR A 11 11.85 1.81 -2.03
N LEU A 12 10.82 2.60 -1.78
CA LEU A 12 10.64 3.94 -2.28
C LEU A 12 11.28 4.93 -1.30
N ASN A 13 12.28 5.67 -1.74
CA ASN A 13 13.00 6.63 -0.89
C ASN A 13 13.31 7.92 -1.66
N ALA A 14 13.19 9.07 -0.99
CA ALA A 14 13.57 10.34 -1.58
C ALA A 14 15.10 10.45 -1.75
N LYS A 15 15.57 11.10 -2.79
CA LYS A 15 17.00 11.21 -3.11
C LYS A 15 17.83 11.86 -2.02
N GLN A 16 17.26 12.85 -1.36
CA GLN A 16 17.98 13.70 -0.41
C GLN A 16 18.00 13.14 1.01
N ASP A 17 17.22 12.10 1.26
CA ASP A 17 17.12 11.52 2.60
C ASP A 17 18.16 10.41 2.80
N SER A 18 19.40 10.80 2.93
CA SER A 18 20.50 9.87 3.18
C SER A 18 20.38 9.15 4.52
N ALA A 19 19.84 9.81 5.55
CA ALA A 19 19.66 9.22 6.87
C ALA A 19 18.61 8.09 6.81
N GLN A 20 17.47 8.35 6.20
CA GLN A 20 16.41 7.36 6.04
C GLN A 20 16.87 6.16 5.17
N ASN A 21 17.63 6.42 4.12
CA ASN A 21 18.21 5.37 3.30
C ASN A 21 19.15 4.47 4.12
N GLN A 22 20.00 5.06 4.94
CA GLN A 22 20.91 4.30 5.81
C GLN A 22 20.15 3.44 6.82
N LEU A 23 19.09 3.99 7.44
CA LEU A 23 18.23 3.24 8.35
C LEU A 23 17.55 2.05 7.67
N MET A 24 17.11 2.20 6.41
CA MET A 24 16.55 1.08 5.66
C MET A 24 17.58 -0.01 5.37
N ILE A 25 18.80 0.36 4.99
CA ILE A 25 19.89 -0.60 4.76
C ILE A 25 20.19 -1.38 6.05
N GLU A 26 20.35 -0.69 7.19
CA GLU A 26 20.59 -1.32 8.50
C GLU A 26 19.42 -2.24 8.90
N HIS A 27 18.18 -1.81 8.60
CA HIS A 27 17.00 -2.60 8.84
C HIS A 27 17.00 -3.90 8.01
N PHE A 28 17.32 -3.83 6.73
CA PHE A 28 17.42 -5.01 5.87
C PHE A 28 18.57 -5.93 6.28
N ASP A 29 19.71 -5.37 6.64
CA ASP A 29 20.84 -6.15 7.13
C ASP A 29 20.52 -6.89 8.43
N HIS A 30 19.78 -6.26 9.35
CA HIS A 30 19.30 -6.90 10.59
C HIS A 30 18.46 -8.16 10.30
N TYR A 31 17.64 -8.15 9.26
CA TYR A 31 16.83 -9.29 8.84
C TYR A 31 17.53 -10.21 7.81
N GLY A 32 18.76 -9.92 7.46
CA GLY A 32 19.53 -10.69 6.49
C GLY A 32 19.03 -10.59 5.06
N ILE A 33 18.30 -9.52 4.74
CA ILE A 33 17.77 -9.24 3.41
C ILE A 33 18.84 -8.52 2.61
N LYS A 34 19.29 -9.15 1.52
CA LYS A 34 20.35 -8.60 0.64
C LYS A 34 19.87 -8.29 -0.77
N ASP A 35 18.73 -8.82 -1.15
CA ASP A 35 18.15 -8.66 -2.48
C ASP A 35 17.04 -7.62 -2.44
N TYR A 36 17.43 -6.36 -2.60
CA TYR A 36 16.51 -5.22 -2.64
C TYR A 36 16.94 -4.19 -3.68
N ILE A 37 15.98 -3.41 -4.16
CA ILE A 37 16.17 -2.29 -5.08
C ILE A 37 15.72 -1.01 -4.38
N ARG A 38 16.59 0.01 -4.36
CA ARG A 38 16.17 1.36 -4.01
C ARG A 38 15.58 2.04 -5.23
N HIS A 39 14.37 2.53 -5.11
CA HIS A 39 13.72 3.35 -6.12
C HIS A 39 13.54 4.78 -5.62
N GLU A 40 13.93 5.76 -6.44
CA GLU A 40 13.86 7.18 -6.06
C GLU A 40 12.46 7.74 -6.26
N LYS A 41 11.88 8.34 -5.20
CA LYS A 41 10.63 9.13 -5.27
C LYS A 41 10.88 10.47 -5.93
N LYS A 42 11.07 10.49 -7.23
CA LYS A 42 11.50 11.69 -7.96
C LYS A 42 10.39 12.75 -8.08
N TYR A 43 9.16 12.35 -8.32
CA TYR A 43 8.07 13.29 -8.56
C TYR A 43 7.61 13.96 -7.27
N ILE A 44 7.38 13.22 -6.19
CA ILE A 44 6.99 13.82 -4.91
C ILE A 44 8.11 14.69 -4.31
N THR A 45 9.37 14.33 -4.55
CA THR A 45 10.50 15.15 -4.13
C THR A 45 10.50 16.49 -4.87
N GLN A 46 10.27 16.49 -6.17
CA GLN A 46 10.16 17.74 -6.94
C GLN A 46 9.01 18.63 -6.46
N VAL A 47 7.84 18.04 -6.16
CA VAL A 47 6.71 18.80 -5.61
C VAL A 47 7.07 19.42 -4.26
N ARG A 48 7.69 18.66 -3.35
CA ARG A 48 8.11 19.17 -2.02
C ARG A 48 9.14 20.28 -2.12
N ASP A 49 10.08 20.16 -3.04
CA ASP A 49 11.12 21.17 -3.29
C ASP A 49 10.60 22.38 -4.08
N SER A 50 9.30 22.43 -4.38
CA SER A 50 8.68 23.44 -5.26
C SER A 50 9.40 23.57 -6.60
N SER A 51 10.00 22.49 -7.07
CA SER A 51 10.68 22.44 -8.36
C SER A 51 9.65 22.26 -9.49
N PRO A 52 9.72 23.03 -10.57
CA PRO A 52 8.73 22.95 -11.64
C PRO A 52 8.79 21.59 -12.33
N ILE A 53 7.65 20.91 -12.39
CA ILE A 53 7.48 19.65 -13.11
C ILE A 53 6.82 19.95 -14.46
N LYS A 54 7.43 19.50 -15.55
CA LYS A 54 6.85 19.59 -16.89
C LYS A 54 5.90 18.42 -17.12
N TRP A 55 4.72 18.50 -16.57
CA TRP A 55 3.72 17.41 -16.63
C TRP A 55 3.39 16.96 -18.06
N ASN A 56 3.37 17.86 -19.04
CA ASN A 56 3.12 17.54 -20.45
C ASN A 56 4.19 16.62 -21.07
N ASP A 57 5.42 16.64 -20.54
CA ASP A 57 6.47 15.71 -21.01
C ASP A 57 6.31 14.30 -20.41
N ILE A 58 5.60 14.20 -19.29
CA ILE A 58 5.47 12.98 -18.47
C ILE A 58 4.12 12.29 -18.72
N LEU A 59 3.07 13.08 -18.85
CA LEU A 59 1.70 12.60 -19.03
C LEU A 59 1.33 12.50 -20.52
N SER A 60 0.49 11.54 -20.86
CA SER A 60 -0.05 11.40 -22.21
C SER A 60 -1.03 12.52 -22.53
N ASP A 61 -1.15 12.86 -23.83
CA ASP A 61 -2.01 13.96 -24.28
C ASP A 61 -3.50 13.70 -23.97
N ASP A 62 -3.93 12.44 -23.95
CA ASP A 62 -5.31 12.03 -23.58
C ASP A 62 -5.61 12.23 -22.08
N TYR A 63 -4.62 12.59 -21.28
CA TYR A 63 -4.82 12.86 -19.86
C TYR A 63 -5.71 14.08 -19.63
N SER A 64 -5.62 15.08 -20.52
CA SER A 64 -6.37 16.33 -20.44
C SER A 64 -7.80 16.23 -21.02
N ASP A 65 -8.03 15.35 -21.98
CA ASP A 65 -9.29 15.30 -22.73
C ASP A 65 -10.42 14.55 -22.00
N ASP A 66 -10.08 13.60 -21.13
CA ASP A 66 -11.07 12.84 -20.39
C ASP A 66 -11.72 13.62 -19.23
N GLY A 67 -11.37 14.87 -18.99
CA GLY A 67 -11.97 15.75 -17.98
C GLY A 67 -11.74 15.29 -16.52
N ALA A 68 -11.03 14.17 -16.33
CA ALA A 68 -10.95 13.48 -15.07
C ALA A 68 -9.84 13.99 -14.14
N CYS A 69 -8.90 14.73 -14.68
CA CYS A 69 -7.73 15.17 -13.92
C CYS A 69 -7.28 16.56 -14.40
N LYS A 70 -7.99 17.58 -14.03
CA LYS A 70 -7.44 18.95 -14.08
C LYS A 70 -6.73 19.20 -12.77
N PHE A 71 -5.48 19.61 -12.85
CA PHE A 71 -4.74 20.09 -11.68
C PHE A 71 -5.39 21.35 -11.15
N VAL A 72 -5.72 21.37 -9.90
CA VAL A 72 -6.18 22.56 -9.24
C VAL A 72 -5.17 22.94 -8.19
N THR A 73 -4.44 23.98 -8.49
CA THR A 73 -3.75 24.76 -7.48
C THR A 73 -4.80 25.55 -6.70
N GLY A 74 -5.15 25.05 -5.52
CA GLY A 74 -5.80 25.86 -4.48
C GLY A 74 -7.32 25.94 -4.45
N SER A 75 -8.10 25.13 -5.15
CA SER A 75 -9.56 25.09 -4.97
C SER A 75 -10.09 23.72 -4.57
N PHE A 76 -11.04 23.70 -3.62
CA PHE A 76 -11.72 22.51 -3.07
C PHE A 76 -12.72 21.88 -4.03
N ASP A 77 -12.52 21.94 -5.32
CA ASP A 77 -13.37 21.20 -6.23
C ASP A 77 -12.95 19.73 -6.24
N HIS A 78 -13.77 18.89 -5.65
CA HIS A 78 -13.51 17.47 -5.38
C HIS A 78 -13.29 16.57 -6.60
N SER A 79 -13.28 17.13 -7.79
CA SER A 79 -13.08 16.41 -9.05
C SER A 79 -11.60 16.27 -9.45
N TYR A 80 -10.65 16.82 -8.69
CA TYR A 80 -9.26 16.96 -9.11
C TYR A 80 -8.27 16.33 -8.13
N LEU A 81 -7.21 15.71 -8.67
CA LEU A 81 -6.06 15.28 -7.90
C LEU A 81 -5.24 16.45 -7.42
N LEU A 82 -4.80 16.39 -6.17
CA LEU A 82 -3.70 17.25 -5.71
C LEU A 82 -2.41 16.86 -6.46
N GLU A 83 -1.56 17.83 -6.75
CA GLU A 83 -0.27 17.59 -7.42
C GLU A 83 0.58 16.56 -6.67
N SER A 84 0.56 16.60 -5.34
CA SER A 84 1.23 15.60 -4.49
C SER A 84 0.66 14.19 -4.63
N GLU A 85 -0.65 14.04 -4.80
CA GLU A 85 -1.28 12.73 -5.02
C GLU A 85 -0.93 12.16 -6.39
N LEU A 86 -0.89 13.02 -7.41
CA LEU A 86 -0.39 12.61 -8.72
C LEU A 86 1.07 12.19 -8.66
N ALA A 87 1.92 12.98 -8.04
CA ALA A 87 3.34 12.67 -7.90
C ALA A 87 3.57 11.33 -7.19
N LEU A 88 2.87 11.07 -6.09
CA LEU A 88 2.91 9.77 -5.39
C LEU A 88 2.42 8.62 -6.27
N THR A 89 1.38 8.85 -7.07
CA THR A 89 0.87 7.85 -8.01
C THR A 89 1.91 7.49 -9.05
N LEU A 90 2.56 8.50 -9.63
CA LEU A 90 3.60 8.29 -10.64
C LEU A 90 4.85 7.64 -10.06
N ASP A 91 5.28 7.99 -8.85
CA ASP A 91 6.42 7.35 -8.19
C ASP A 91 6.16 5.86 -7.95
N ASN A 92 4.95 5.46 -7.56
CA ASN A 92 4.59 4.06 -7.41
C ASN A 92 4.56 3.33 -8.76
N TYR A 93 3.96 3.91 -9.79
CA TYR A 93 3.93 3.28 -11.12
C TYR A 93 5.33 3.19 -11.73
N ASP A 94 6.15 4.21 -11.57
CA ASP A 94 7.53 4.18 -12.05
C ASP A 94 8.33 3.05 -11.38
N ALA A 95 8.15 2.85 -10.07
CA ALA A 95 8.77 1.74 -9.34
C ALA A 95 8.33 0.37 -9.87
N ILE A 96 7.02 0.19 -10.09
CA ILE A 96 6.45 -1.05 -10.65
C ILE A 96 7.01 -1.33 -12.04
N ILE A 97 7.01 -0.33 -12.90
CA ILE A 97 7.47 -0.43 -14.30
C ILE A 97 8.97 -0.69 -14.34
N ASN A 98 9.74 0.04 -13.53
CA ASN A 98 11.18 -0.13 -13.44
C ASN A 98 11.56 -1.54 -12.97
N TRP A 99 10.88 -2.08 -11.95
CA TRP A 99 11.07 -3.46 -11.53
C TRP A 99 10.73 -4.44 -12.66
N TYR A 100 9.58 -4.26 -13.31
CA TYR A 100 9.14 -5.13 -14.38
C TYR A 100 10.10 -5.17 -15.57
N ASP A 101 10.68 -4.02 -15.94
CA ASP A 101 11.56 -3.90 -17.10
C ASP A 101 12.99 -4.36 -16.83
N ASN A 102 13.47 -4.28 -15.60
CA ASN A 102 14.87 -4.50 -15.25
C ASN A 102 15.12 -5.78 -14.45
N THR A 103 14.10 -6.59 -14.19
CA THR A 103 14.24 -7.88 -13.51
C THR A 103 13.42 -8.95 -14.21
N ASP A 104 13.73 -10.23 -13.89
CA ASP A 104 12.93 -11.37 -14.31
C ASP A 104 12.16 -12.01 -13.15
N ASP A 105 12.13 -11.35 -11.99
CA ASP A 105 11.44 -11.86 -10.81
C ASP A 105 9.93 -11.94 -11.04
N GLU A 106 9.30 -13.01 -10.55
CA GLU A 106 7.87 -13.23 -10.70
C GLU A 106 7.03 -12.40 -9.74
N VAL A 107 7.62 -11.98 -8.62
CA VAL A 107 6.95 -11.27 -7.53
C VAL A 107 7.90 -10.25 -6.92
N CYS A 108 7.39 -9.08 -6.54
CA CYS A 108 8.10 -8.14 -5.67
C CYS A 108 7.19 -7.56 -4.60
N ILE A 109 7.82 -7.08 -3.54
CA ILE A 109 7.18 -6.23 -2.53
C ILE A 109 7.65 -4.80 -2.75
N ILE A 110 6.71 -3.89 -2.90
CA ILE A 110 6.97 -2.45 -2.97
C ILE A 110 6.61 -1.85 -1.62
N MET A 111 7.50 -1.06 -1.07
CA MET A 111 7.33 -0.50 0.26
C MET A 111 7.93 0.89 0.39
N ASP A 112 7.34 1.71 1.23
CA ASP A 112 7.92 2.98 1.63
C ASP A 112 9.10 2.77 2.61
N ASP A 113 10.02 3.70 2.64
CA ASP A 113 11.21 3.70 3.51
C ASP A 113 10.92 3.83 5.01
N ILE A 114 9.66 4.06 5.38
CA ILE A 114 9.20 4.07 6.78
C ILE A 114 8.59 2.73 7.23
N VAL A 115 8.44 1.75 6.33
CA VAL A 115 7.88 0.43 6.68
C VAL A 115 8.89 -0.38 7.48
N ARG A 116 8.40 -1.09 8.51
CA ARG A 116 9.20 -1.94 9.38
C ARG A 116 8.74 -3.39 9.35
N LEU A 117 9.68 -4.30 9.39
CA LEU A 117 9.46 -5.74 9.30
C LEU A 117 9.39 -6.43 10.68
N HIS A 118 9.54 -5.70 11.77
CA HIS A 118 9.76 -6.28 13.10
C HIS A 118 8.58 -7.15 13.60
N THR A 119 7.38 -6.91 13.10
CA THR A 119 6.21 -7.76 13.40
C THR A 119 6.42 -9.23 13.03
N CYS A 120 7.32 -9.52 12.05
CA CYS A 120 7.64 -10.89 11.65
C CYS A 120 8.18 -11.74 12.82
N ASN A 121 8.78 -11.12 13.83
CA ASN A 121 9.30 -11.83 15.00
C ASN A 121 8.18 -12.51 15.83
N TYR A 122 6.97 -12.03 15.70
CA TYR A 122 5.79 -12.49 16.46
C TYR A 122 4.86 -13.40 15.65
N TRP A 123 5.11 -13.57 14.33
CA TRP A 123 4.29 -14.45 13.51
C TRP A 123 4.43 -15.92 13.99
N MET A 124 3.33 -16.67 13.97
CA MET A 124 3.32 -18.11 14.23
C MET A 124 3.70 -18.94 12.99
N PHE A 125 3.95 -18.29 11.87
CA PHE A 125 4.32 -18.87 10.58
C PHE A 125 5.59 -18.20 10.04
N ASP A 126 6.10 -18.68 8.92
CA ASP A 126 7.12 -18.00 8.11
C ASP A 126 6.52 -17.48 6.79
N TRP A 127 7.32 -16.73 6.05
CA TRP A 127 6.87 -16.14 4.80
C TRP A 127 6.46 -17.21 3.77
N GLU A 128 7.19 -18.32 3.70
CA GLU A 128 6.89 -19.42 2.77
C GLU A 128 5.50 -20.00 3.04
N TYR A 129 5.17 -20.21 4.31
CA TYR A 129 3.84 -20.64 4.71
C TYR A 129 2.75 -19.65 4.30
N ALA A 130 2.95 -18.35 4.55
CA ALA A 130 2.00 -17.32 4.19
C ALA A 130 1.80 -17.27 2.67
N TYR A 131 2.90 -17.29 1.92
CA TYR A 131 2.88 -17.23 0.46
C TYR A 131 2.09 -18.40 -0.17
N GLN A 132 2.26 -19.62 0.35
CA GLN A 132 1.54 -20.81 -0.13
C GLN A 132 0.03 -20.77 0.13
N ARG A 133 -0.43 -19.86 0.98
CA ARG A 133 -1.86 -19.72 1.32
C ARG A 133 -2.53 -18.53 0.66
N LEU A 134 -1.81 -17.80 -0.16
CA LEU A 134 -2.41 -16.75 -0.96
C LEU A 134 -3.40 -17.35 -1.96
N PRO A 135 -4.49 -16.65 -2.30
CA PRO A 135 -5.41 -17.06 -3.33
C PRO A 135 -4.67 -17.27 -4.66
N TYR A 136 -4.93 -18.36 -5.36
CA TYR A 136 -4.20 -18.70 -6.59
C TYR A 136 -4.29 -17.62 -7.70
N ASN A 137 -5.31 -16.76 -7.65
CA ASN A 137 -5.59 -15.73 -8.65
C ASN A 137 -5.24 -14.32 -8.17
N TRP A 138 -4.41 -14.18 -7.12
CA TRP A 138 -4.04 -12.86 -6.63
C TRP A 138 -3.19 -12.08 -7.64
N ASP A 139 -3.47 -10.81 -7.77
CA ASP A 139 -2.68 -9.84 -8.54
C ASP A 139 -1.86 -8.94 -7.61
N CYS A 140 -2.46 -8.53 -6.50
CA CYS A 140 -1.87 -7.66 -5.50
C CYS A 140 -2.24 -8.11 -4.08
N ILE A 141 -1.30 -8.03 -3.15
CA ILE A 141 -1.54 -8.23 -1.72
C ILE A 141 -1.10 -6.96 -0.98
N GLN A 142 -2.04 -6.29 -0.37
CA GLN A 142 -1.74 -5.16 0.50
C GLN A 142 -1.21 -5.67 1.84
N LEU A 143 0.00 -5.28 2.23
CA LEU A 143 0.71 -5.78 3.42
C LEU A 143 0.73 -4.79 4.58
N PHE A 144 0.40 -3.55 4.34
CA PHE A 144 0.07 -2.52 5.31
C PHE A 144 -1.18 -1.79 4.85
N THR A 145 -2.06 -1.49 5.77
CA THR A 145 -3.28 -0.73 5.47
C THR A 145 -3.53 0.32 6.53
N ASN A 146 -4.16 1.41 6.12
CA ASN A 146 -4.91 2.27 7.03
C ASN A 146 -6.40 2.17 6.67
N SER A 147 -7.26 2.28 7.66
CA SER A 147 -8.69 2.16 7.44
C SER A 147 -9.41 3.48 7.68
N ALA A 148 -10.22 3.88 6.72
CA ALA A 148 -11.10 5.04 6.86
C ALA A 148 -12.21 4.81 7.89
N SER A 149 -12.62 3.55 8.10
CA SER A 149 -13.64 3.15 9.08
C SER A 149 -13.09 2.92 10.49
N GLN A 150 -11.80 3.12 10.72
CA GLN A 150 -11.12 2.83 11.98
C GLN A 150 -11.15 1.33 12.37
N ARG A 151 -11.32 0.47 11.39
CA ARG A 151 -11.34 -0.99 11.57
C ARG A 151 -10.40 -1.63 10.57
N ILE A 152 -9.58 -2.55 11.05
CA ILE A 152 -8.66 -3.31 10.22
C ILE A 152 -8.95 -4.78 10.44
N ALA A 153 -9.34 -5.48 9.40
CA ALA A 153 -9.41 -6.93 9.42
C ALA A 153 -7.98 -7.49 9.31
N MET A 154 -7.59 -8.36 10.23
CA MET A 154 -6.22 -8.84 10.37
C MET A 154 -5.95 -10.18 9.69
N ASN A 155 -6.99 -10.87 9.26
CA ASN A 155 -6.87 -12.11 8.48
C ASN A 155 -6.73 -11.81 6.97
N LEU A 156 -6.27 -12.79 6.22
CA LEU A 156 -6.26 -12.70 4.74
C LEU A 156 -7.70 -12.62 4.22
N HIS A 157 -8.01 -11.56 3.48
CA HIS A 157 -9.36 -11.34 2.91
C HIS A 157 -9.28 -10.51 1.61
N PRO A 158 -10.34 -10.53 0.77
CA PRO A 158 -10.41 -9.62 -0.38
C PRO A 158 -10.29 -8.16 0.06
N TRP A 159 -9.58 -7.37 -0.72
CA TRP A 159 -9.42 -5.95 -0.45
C TRP A 159 -10.76 -5.23 -0.53
N GLU A 160 -10.98 -4.35 0.42
CA GLU A 160 -12.15 -3.48 0.49
C GLU A 160 -11.71 -2.02 0.33
N ARG A 161 -12.59 -1.21 -0.24
CA ARG A 161 -12.31 0.20 -0.53
C ARG A 161 -11.89 1.03 0.68
N GLU A 162 -12.34 0.65 1.86
CA GLU A 162 -12.00 1.32 3.10
C GLU A 162 -10.56 1.09 3.55
N ASN A 163 -9.96 0.01 3.05
CA ASN A 163 -8.56 -0.32 3.29
C ASN A 163 -7.67 0.44 2.32
N ARG A 164 -7.08 1.52 2.80
CA ARG A 164 -6.23 2.41 2.01
C ARG A 164 -4.76 2.18 2.31
N SER A 165 -3.90 2.94 1.70
CA SER A 165 -2.45 2.96 1.85
C SER A 165 -1.68 2.07 0.88
N THR A 166 -0.77 2.71 0.18
CA THR A 166 0.25 2.05 -0.67
C THR A 166 1.62 1.98 0.01
N ARG A 167 1.66 2.08 1.35
CA ARG A 167 2.93 2.03 2.10
C ARG A 167 3.66 0.71 1.93
N CYS A 168 2.91 -0.41 1.84
CA CYS A 168 3.51 -1.71 1.58
C CYS A 168 2.51 -2.63 0.88
N TYR A 169 2.93 -3.18 -0.27
CA TYR A 169 2.14 -4.13 -1.02
C TYR A 169 3.03 -5.06 -1.86
N MET A 170 2.53 -6.22 -2.17
CA MET A 170 3.18 -7.22 -3.03
C MET A 170 2.40 -7.36 -4.33
N ILE A 171 3.10 -7.48 -5.45
CA ILE A 171 2.52 -7.66 -6.78
C ILE A 171 3.18 -8.82 -7.52
N ASN A 172 2.42 -9.46 -8.39
CA ASN A 172 2.97 -10.42 -9.34
C ASN A 172 3.33 -9.74 -10.67
N ARG A 173 4.17 -10.42 -11.45
CA ARG A 173 4.68 -9.92 -12.73
C ARG A 173 3.59 -9.69 -13.78
N LEU A 174 2.56 -10.54 -13.79
CA LEU A 174 1.44 -10.38 -14.72
C LEU A 174 0.65 -9.09 -14.42
N PHE A 175 0.49 -8.78 -13.16
CA PHE A 175 -0.16 -7.54 -12.74
C PHE A 175 0.68 -6.31 -13.08
N ALA A 176 1.99 -6.35 -12.86
CA ALA A 176 2.90 -5.28 -13.28
C ALA A 176 2.84 -5.04 -14.80
N LYS A 177 2.79 -6.10 -15.60
CA LYS A 177 2.58 -6.03 -17.06
C LYS A 177 1.27 -5.34 -17.40
N LYS A 178 0.20 -5.65 -16.66
CA LYS A 178 -1.11 -5.04 -16.84
C LYS A 178 -1.06 -3.54 -16.52
N ILE A 179 -0.44 -3.16 -15.39
CA ILE A 179 -0.23 -1.76 -15.00
C ILE A 179 0.54 -1.01 -16.09
N LYS A 180 1.67 -1.53 -16.54
CA LYS A 180 2.47 -0.91 -17.60
C LYS A 180 1.65 -0.69 -18.86
N ARG A 181 0.90 -1.70 -19.30
CA ARG A 181 0.07 -1.60 -20.49
C ARG A 181 -1.02 -0.53 -20.39
N PHE A 182 -1.63 -0.37 -19.21
CA PHE A 182 -2.74 0.56 -19.03
C PHE A 182 -2.29 1.97 -18.66
N HIS A 183 -1.23 2.10 -17.86
CA HIS A 183 -0.82 3.37 -17.26
C HIS A 183 0.47 3.93 -17.81
N TYR A 184 1.18 3.20 -18.68
CA TYR A 184 2.41 3.69 -19.31
C TYR A 184 2.50 3.28 -20.80
N PRO A 185 1.46 3.52 -21.59
CA PRO A 185 1.53 3.28 -23.02
C PRO A 185 2.49 4.30 -23.64
N GLU A 186 3.32 3.84 -24.61
CA GLU A 186 4.17 4.72 -25.42
C GLU A 186 5.17 5.57 -24.63
N GLY A 187 5.51 5.18 -23.40
CA GLY A 187 6.52 5.87 -22.60
C GLY A 187 6.03 7.12 -21.85
N LYS A 188 4.72 7.35 -21.81
CA LYS A 188 4.10 8.41 -21.02
C LYS A 188 3.06 7.86 -20.07
N PHE A 189 2.92 8.45 -18.88
CA PHE A 189 1.92 8.04 -17.93
C PHE A 189 0.52 8.47 -18.34
N ARG A 190 -0.41 7.55 -18.15
CA ARG A 190 -1.81 7.73 -18.46
C ARG A 190 -2.66 7.22 -17.31
N LEU A 191 -3.33 8.11 -16.61
CA LEU A 191 -4.22 7.75 -15.53
C LEU A 191 -5.65 7.65 -16.05
N HIS A 192 -6.03 6.47 -16.49
CA HIS A 192 -7.35 6.23 -17.06
C HIS A 192 -8.41 5.97 -15.99
N TYR A 193 -9.46 6.78 -16.00
CA TYR A 193 -10.63 6.53 -15.16
C TYR A 193 -11.50 5.36 -15.69
N ARG A 194 -11.33 4.93 -16.94
CA ARG A 194 -12.10 3.81 -17.54
C ARG A 194 -11.76 2.43 -16.96
N CYS A 195 -10.64 2.31 -16.26
CA CYS A 195 -10.29 1.07 -15.53
C CYS A 195 -11.03 0.95 -14.19
N ARG A 196 -12.02 1.80 -13.93
CA ARG A 196 -12.66 2.00 -12.64
C ARG A 196 -13.95 1.24 -12.53
N ASP A 197 -14.19 0.81 -11.31
CA ASP A 197 -15.53 0.48 -10.89
C ASP A 197 -16.39 1.76 -10.92
N LYS A 198 -17.49 1.73 -11.69
CA LYS A 198 -18.43 2.85 -11.80
C LYS A 198 -19.10 3.23 -10.47
N SER A 199 -19.00 2.35 -9.47
CA SER A 199 -19.49 2.61 -8.11
C SER A 199 -18.60 3.54 -7.29
N ILE A 200 -17.37 3.81 -7.75
CA ILE A 200 -16.43 4.68 -7.03
C ILE A 200 -16.79 6.15 -7.30
N PRO A 201 -17.01 6.98 -6.28
CA PRO A 201 -17.24 8.42 -6.46
C PRO A 201 -16.08 9.11 -7.21
N ALA A 202 -16.42 10.12 -7.98
CA ALA A 202 -15.46 10.84 -8.82
C ALA A 202 -14.25 11.41 -8.05
N ASN A 203 -14.43 11.80 -6.81
CA ASN A 203 -13.41 12.38 -5.94
C ASN A 203 -12.33 11.38 -5.43
N ASP A 204 -12.54 10.07 -5.58
CA ASP A 204 -11.54 9.04 -5.24
C ASP A 204 -10.72 8.58 -6.47
N TYR A 205 -10.91 9.24 -7.57
CA TYR A 205 -10.52 8.73 -8.87
C TYR A 205 -9.06 8.86 -9.23
N GLY A 206 -8.29 9.59 -8.57
CA GLY A 206 -6.95 9.86 -9.05
C GLY A 206 -5.86 9.33 -8.14
N ASN A 207 -6.20 8.84 -6.96
CA ASN A 207 -5.18 8.35 -6.05
C ASN A 207 -4.68 6.96 -6.47
N ILE A 208 -3.43 6.70 -6.14
CA ILE A 208 -2.75 5.44 -6.44
C ILE A 208 -3.50 4.24 -5.86
N GLU A 209 -4.07 4.37 -4.67
CA GLU A 209 -4.75 3.29 -3.96
C GLU A 209 -5.93 2.75 -4.76
N SER A 210 -6.81 3.65 -5.21
CA SER A 210 -7.97 3.25 -6.03
C SER A 210 -7.55 2.71 -7.40
N ASN A 211 -6.55 3.30 -8.02
CA ASN A 211 -6.11 2.86 -9.33
C ASN A 211 -5.35 1.53 -9.27
N LEU A 212 -4.53 1.31 -8.25
CA LEU A 212 -3.74 0.11 -8.08
C LEU A 212 -4.63 -1.06 -7.64
N PHE A 213 -5.34 -0.90 -6.52
CA PHE A 213 -6.03 -2.01 -5.88
C PHE A 213 -7.31 -2.45 -6.59
N ASN A 214 -7.96 -1.58 -7.38
CA ASN A 214 -9.12 -1.94 -8.18
C ASN A 214 -8.77 -2.53 -9.57
N LEU A 215 -7.51 -2.49 -9.97
CA LEU A 215 -7.11 -2.96 -11.31
C LEU A 215 -7.02 -4.48 -11.42
N GLY A 216 -6.85 -5.17 -10.29
CA GLY A 216 -6.67 -6.61 -10.22
C GLY A 216 -7.40 -7.27 -9.06
N ASN A 217 -7.17 -8.57 -8.91
CA ASN A 217 -7.62 -9.33 -7.75
C ASN A 217 -6.71 -8.99 -6.56
N THR A 218 -7.13 -8.04 -5.77
CA THR A 218 -6.38 -7.56 -4.62
C THR A 218 -6.92 -8.15 -3.33
N TYR A 219 -6.00 -8.56 -2.46
CA TYR A 219 -6.28 -9.05 -1.12
C TYR A 219 -5.51 -8.23 -0.09
N LEU A 220 -5.97 -8.27 1.14
CA LEU A 220 -5.32 -7.65 2.29
C LEU A 220 -4.80 -8.72 3.25
N LEU A 221 -3.57 -8.54 3.70
CA LEU A 221 -2.96 -9.30 4.78
C LEU A 221 -2.00 -8.36 5.54
N PRO A 222 -2.44 -7.68 6.59
CA PRO A 222 -1.61 -6.69 7.30
C PRO A 222 -0.49 -7.37 8.07
N LEU A 223 0.69 -7.40 7.50
CA LEU A 223 1.88 -8.06 8.07
C LEU A 223 2.89 -7.10 8.68
N PHE A 224 3.01 -5.90 8.14
CA PHE A 224 4.05 -4.93 8.50
C PHE A 224 3.43 -3.68 9.12
N ASN A 225 4.24 -2.93 9.82
CA ASN A 225 3.86 -1.64 10.39
C ASN A 225 4.81 -0.53 9.94
N LEU A 226 4.59 0.67 10.42
CA LEU A 226 5.42 1.83 10.12
C LEU A 226 6.30 2.18 11.31
N ASP A 227 7.40 2.87 11.04
CA ASP A 227 8.26 3.44 12.09
C ASP A 227 7.60 4.68 12.66
N GLU A 228 7.30 4.64 13.95
CA GLU A 228 6.65 5.72 14.70
C GLU A 228 7.47 7.01 14.72
N ASN A 229 8.81 6.90 14.65
CA ASN A 229 9.70 8.06 14.68
C ASN A 229 9.61 8.94 13.41
N PHE A 230 9.05 8.41 12.33
CA PHE A 230 8.92 9.12 11.05
C PHE A 230 7.50 9.56 10.71
N LEU A 231 6.56 9.25 11.56
CA LEU A 231 5.23 9.84 11.48
C LEU A 231 5.33 11.21 12.17
N ASP A 232 5.77 12.23 11.39
CA ASP A 232 6.04 13.58 11.87
C ASP A 232 4.83 14.13 12.64
N TYR A 233 5.03 14.39 13.93
CA TYR A 233 4.00 14.88 14.83
C TYR A 233 3.68 16.37 14.62
N ASP A 234 4.48 17.09 13.85
CA ASP A 234 4.31 18.54 13.65
C ASP A 234 3.08 18.89 12.79
N ASP A 235 2.52 17.90 12.06
CA ASP A 235 1.25 18.02 11.34
C ASP A 235 0.12 17.29 12.09
N GLU A 236 -0.16 17.63 13.34
CA GLU A 236 -1.30 17.13 14.12
C GLU A 236 -2.65 17.24 13.40
N TYR A 237 -2.71 17.97 12.29
CA TYR A 237 -3.89 18.20 11.47
C TYR A 237 -3.98 17.33 10.21
N ASP A 238 -2.91 16.58 9.83
CA ASP A 238 -3.04 15.65 8.71
C ASP A 238 -3.69 14.34 9.14
N VAL A 239 -4.97 14.24 8.85
CA VAL A 239 -5.80 13.06 9.14
C VAL A 239 -5.19 11.76 8.57
N ARG A 240 -4.37 11.85 7.52
CA ARG A 240 -3.71 10.67 6.90
C ARG A 240 -2.59 10.16 7.80
N ILE A 241 -1.76 11.06 8.32
CA ILE A 241 -0.67 10.72 9.25
C ILE A 241 -1.24 10.10 10.53
N CYS A 242 -2.28 10.71 11.10
CA CYS A 242 -2.97 10.13 12.26
C CYS A 242 -3.52 8.73 12.00
N ARG A 243 -4.10 8.48 10.82
CA ARG A 243 -4.60 7.16 10.45
C ARG A 243 -3.47 6.14 10.26
N ASP A 244 -2.39 6.52 9.59
CA ASP A 244 -1.23 5.66 9.40
C ASP A 244 -0.65 5.23 10.75
N LYS A 245 -0.52 6.16 11.72
CA LYS A 245 -0.04 5.87 13.07
C LYS A 245 -0.96 4.91 13.80
N LEU A 246 -2.24 5.23 13.92
CA LEU A 246 -3.20 4.39 14.64
C LEU A 246 -3.31 2.99 14.03
N SER A 247 -3.23 2.91 12.71
CA SER A 247 -3.22 1.63 12.01
C SER A 247 -1.94 0.85 12.27
N SER A 248 -0.79 1.52 12.27
CA SER A 248 0.50 0.92 12.61
C SER A 248 0.50 0.35 14.03
N ASP A 249 0.03 1.13 15.00
CA ASP A 249 -0.09 0.72 16.41
C ASP A 249 -1.03 -0.49 16.54
N SER A 250 -2.16 -0.47 15.82
CA SER A 250 -3.13 -1.56 15.83
C SER A 250 -2.57 -2.85 15.25
N ILE A 251 -1.85 -2.77 14.12
CA ILE A 251 -1.19 -3.92 13.50
C ILE A 251 -0.10 -4.47 14.43
N ASN A 252 0.70 -3.59 15.03
CA ASN A 252 1.73 -3.96 15.98
C ASN A 252 1.13 -4.66 17.21
N TYR A 253 0.08 -4.07 17.81
CA TYR A 253 -0.62 -4.65 18.95
C TYR A 253 -1.19 -6.03 18.60
N TRP A 254 -1.80 -6.20 17.44
CA TRP A 254 -2.31 -7.49 16.98
C TRP A 254 -1.21 -8.55 17.00
N TRP A 255 -0.11 -8.31 16.30
CA TRP A 255 0.94 -9.31 16.16
C TRP A 255 1.64 -9.60 17.49
N THR A 256 1.88 -8.59 18.31
CA THR A 256 2.63 -8.75 19.57
C THR A 256 1.80 -9.34 20.71
N GLN A 257 0.49 -9.09 20.76
CA GLN A 257 -0.32 -9.40 21.91
C GLN A 257 -1.47 -10.38 21.64
N VAL A 258 -1.95 -10.48 20.42
CA VAL A 258 -3.24 -11.11 20.13
C VAL A 258 -3.14 -12.28 19.18
N ALA A 259 -2.34 -12.20 18.13
CA ALA A 259 -2.29 -13.16 17.04
C ALA A 259 -2.04 -14.61 17.51
N SER A 260 -1.26 -14.79 18.57
CA SER A 260 -0.99 -16.12 19.16
C SER A 260 -2.23 -16.83 19.71
N ASN A 261 -3.33 -16.12 19.92
CA ASN A 261 -4.60 -16.69 20.39
C ASN A 261 -5.47 -17.26 19.26
N TYR A 262 -5.04 -17.10 18.02
CA TYR A 262 -5.77 -17.53 16.84
C TYR A 262 -5.01 -18.63 16.09
N SER A 263 -5.75 -19.53 15.48
CA SER A 263 -5.15 -20.56 14.62
C SER A 263 -4.67 -19.97 13.29
N LEU A 264 -3.73 -20.66 12.67
CA LEU A 264 -3.30 -20.28 11.31
C LEU A 264 -4.43 -20.42 10.28
N GLU A 265 -5.34 -21.33 10.50
CA GLU A 265 -6.53 -21.47 9.64
C GLU A 265 -7.41 -20.23 9.71
N GLU A 266 -7.63 -19.67 10.90
CA GLU A 266 -8.39 -18.42 11.05
C GLU A 266 -7.67 -17.24 10.40
N GLN A 267 -6.34 -17.17 10.46
CA GLN A 267 -5.58 -16.07 9.89
C GLN A 267 -5.53 -16.11 8.35
N PHE A 268 -5.51 -17.30 7.76
CA PHE A 268 -5.39 -17.47 6.31
C PHE A 268 -6.66 -17.99 5.64
N SER A 269 -7.73 -18.19 6.38
CA SER A 269 -8.98 -18.56 5.79
C SER A 269 -9.62 -17.32 5.17
N TYR A 270 -9.71 -17.32 3.86
CA TYR A 270 -10.53 -16.40 3.10
C TYR A 270 -11.50 -17.25 2.29
N GLY A 271 -12.74 -17.03 2.35
CA GLY A 271 -13.68 -17.83 1.59
C GLY A 271 -15.10 -17.36 1.88
N ARG A 272 -16.01 -17.75 1.00
CA ARG A 272 -17.44 -17.40 1.12
C ARG A 272 -18.08 -17.94 2.40
N ASP A 273 -17.46 -18.96 3.01
CA ASP A 273 -17.98 -19.63 4.20
C ASP A 273 -17.35 -19.08 5.50
N ASN A 274 -16.46 -18.11 5.41
CA ASN A 274 -15.83 -17.52 6.58
C ASN A 274 -16.63 -16.35 7.10
N ASP A 275 -17.53 -16.67 7.99
CA ASP A 275 -18.34 -15.71 8.75
C ASP A 275 -17.53 -14.91 9.80
N TRP A 276 -16.17 -14.98 9.76
CA TRP A 276 -15.35 -14.42 10.82
C TRP A 276 -14.39 -13.37 10.28
N HIS A 277 -14.51 -12.16 10.77
CA HIS A 277 -13.50 -11.13 10.63
C HIS A 277 -12.77 -10.96 11.95
N MET A 278 -11.44 -10.98 11.90
CA MET A 278 -10.61 -10.56 13.01
C MET A 278 -10.33 -9.08 12.83
N GLU A 279 -11.08 -8.26 13.54
CA GLU A 279 -10.99 -6.80 13.41
C GLU A 279 -10.26 -6.19 14.60
N VAL A 280 -9.38 -5.26 14.33
CA VAL A 280 -8.88 -4.28 15.28
C VAL A 280 -9.64 -2.99 15.07
N THR A 281 -10.30 -2.50 16.11
CA THR A 281 -10.94 -1.17 16.09
C THR A 281 -10.10 -0.22 16.91
N PHE A 282 -9.78 0.94 16.36
CA PHE A 282 -9.09 2.00 17.07
C PHE A 282 -10.01 3.22 17.20
N ASP A 283 -9.95 3.88 18.35
CA ASP A 283 -10.70 5.11 18.62
C ASP A 283 -9.74 6.29 18.60
N MET A 284 -9.89 7.16 17.61
CA MET A 284 -9.09 8.38 17.47
C MET A 284 -9.24 9.36 18.65
N ARG A 285 -10.26 9.17 19.50
CA ARG A 285 -10.53 10.05 20.64
C ARG A 285 -9.99 9.54 21.97
N ALA A 286 -9.65 8.25 22.06
CA ALA A 286 -9.46 7.58 23.35
C ALA A 286 -8.06 6.97 23.54
N ASP A 287 -7.16 7.04 22.56
CA ASP A 287 -5.87 6.33 22.54
C ASP A 287 -5.97 4.82 22.87
N HIS A 288 -7.12 4.22 22.63
CA HIS A 288 -7.39 2.83 22.94
C HIS A 288 -7.65 1.98 21.70
N VAL A 289 -7.03 0.82 21.68
CA VAL A 289 -7.27 -0.22 20.68
C VAL A 289 -8.29 -1.22 21.24
N HIS A 290 -9.42 -1.36 20.58
CA HIS A 290 -10.44 -2.34 20.92
C HIS A 290 -10.44 -3.51 19.93
N MET A 291 -10.55 -4.72 20.47
CA MET A 291 -10.61 -5.94 19.69
C MET A 291 -12.04 -6.48 19.65
N THR A 292 -12.51 -6.76 18.46
CA THR A 292 -13.82 -7.41 18.27
C THR A 292 -13.69 -8.62 17.36
N LYS A 293 -14.16 -9.78 17.82
CA LYS A 293 -14.42 -10.94 16.97
C LYS A 293 -15.88 -10.86 16.52
N LYS A 294 -16.12 -10.65 15.25
CA LYS A 294 -17.48 -10.50 14.72
C LYS A 294 -17.80 -11.64 13.77
N LYS A 295 -18.93 -12.31 14.00
CA LYS A 295 -19.52 -13.22 13.03
C LYS A 295 -20.29 -12.40 12.01
N MET A 296 -19.94 -12.53 10.73
CA MET A 296 -20.67 -11.86 9.66
C MET A 296 -21.97 -12.63 9.43
N LEU A 297 -23.11 -12.04 9.75
CA LEU A 297 -24.41 -12.53 9.32
C LEU A 297 -24.62 -12.12 7.86
N ILE A 298 -24.46 -13.06 6.94
CA ILE A 298 -24.85 -12.85 5.55
C ILE A 298 -26.38 -12.97 5.52
N TRP A 299 -27.06 -11.89 5.25
CA TRP A 299 -28.48 -11.93 4.86
C TRP A 299 -28.53 -12.39 3.39
N ILE A 300 -29.11 -13.57 3.19
CA ILE A 300 -29.44 -14.12 1.87
C ILE A 300 -30.68 -13.42 1.33
#